data_986e09fba90c907d4382c67a1deec111
#
_entry.id   986e09fba90c907d4382c67a1deec111
#
_cell.length_a   1.000
_cell.length_b   1.000
_cell.length_c   1.000
_cell.angle_alpha   90.00
_cell.angle_beta   90.00
_cell.angle_gamma   90.00
#
_symmetry.space_group_name_H-M   'P 1'
#
loop_
_entity.id
_entity.type
_entity.pdbx_description
1 polymer ?
#
loop_
_entity_poly.entity_id
_entity_poly.type
_entity_poly.pdbx_seq_one_letter_code
_entity_poly.pdbx_strand_id
1 'polypeptide(L)'
;ELMYVGNAIKAHHIPHNKVTWIIDRNSNTTNVCIANCKFCNFYRRPGHEESYITTIEEYKQKIEETFALGGEQLLLQGGHHPDLGLAYYVDLFKELKSLYPNLKLHALGPPEIAHITKLEKSTHTAVLQALKNAGLDSLPGAGAEILDDRVRRLISKGKCGGQEWLDVMRAAHQLDITTSATMMFGHIETNMERMEHFVALRQVQ
;
A
#
# COMPACT_ATOMS: atom_id res chain seq x y z
N GLU A 1 22.63 -17.21 12.92
CA GLU A 1 23.47 -16.60 11.85
C GLU A 1 22.78 -15.38 11.21
N LEU A 2 21.57 -15.48 10.64
CA LEU A 2 20.87 -14.36 9.98
C LEU A 2 20.71 -13.13 10.88
N MET A 3 20.30 -13.29 12.14
CA MET A 3 20.18 -12.18 13.08
C MET A 3 21.53 -11.51 13.38
N TYR A 4 22.61 -12.27 13.48
CA TYR A 4 23.95 -11.73 13.66
C TYR A 4 24.39 -10.92 12.45
N VAL A 5 24.24 -11.47 11.25
CA VAL A 5 24.58 -10.78 9.99
C VAL A 5 23.72 -9.52 9.81
N GLY A 6 22.41 -9.62 10.04
CA GLY A 6 21.51 -8.47 9.98
C GLY A 6 21.89 -7.34 10.94
N ASN A 7 22.30 -7.69 12.17
CA ASN A 7 22.76 -6.70 13.15
C ASN A 7 24.10 -6.07 12.75
N ALA A 8 25.01 -6.83 12.18
CA ALA A 8 26.30 -6.33 11.68
C ALA A 8 26.11 -5.36 10.51
N ILE A 9 25.21 -5.69 9.56
CA ILE A 9 24.86 -4.82 8.43
C ILE A 9 24.18 -3.54 8.94
N LYS A 10 23.23 -3.66 9.88
CA LYS A 10 22.61 -2.51 10.54
C LYS A 10 23.66 -1.59 11.16
N ALA A 11 24.61 -2.12 11.92
CA ALA A 11 25.66 -1.33 12.57
C ALA A 11 26.56 -0.61 11.57
N HIS A 12 26.77 -1.19 10.38
CA HIS A 12 27.51 -0.54 9.30
C HIS A 12 26.75 0.64 8.69
N HIS A 13 25.46 0.48 8.38
CA HIS A 13 24.66 1.54 7.76
C HIS A 13 24.13 2.59 8.74
N ILE A 14 23.88 2.19 9.99
CA ILE A 14 23.34 3.04 11.06
C ILE A 14 24.25 2.90 12.29
N PRO A 15 25.40 3.59 12.32
CA PRO A 15 26.41 3.42 13.37
C PRO A 15 25.97 3.94 14.75
N HIS A 16 24.88 4.69 14.83
CA HIS A 16 24.29 5.12 16.10
C HIS A 16 23.16 4.18 16.53
N ASN A 17 23.00 3.97 17.83
CA ASN A 17 21.97 3.10 18.41
C ASN A 17 20.55 3.74 18.44
N LYS A 18 20.23 4.56 17.46
CA LYS A 18 18.90 5.16 17.35
C LYS A 18 17.94 4.20 16.64
N VAL A 19 16.77 4.04 17.21
CA VAL A 19 15.63 3.36 16.57
C VAL A 19 14.56 4.40 16.36
N THR A 20 14.15 4.59 15.11
CA THR A 20 13.05 5.49 14.76
C THR A 20 11.74 4.73 14.75
N TRP A 21 10.66 5.44 14.97
CA TRP A 21 9.30 4.95 14.96
C TRP A 21 8.36 6.03 14.42
N ILE A 22 7.18 5.64 14.00
CA ILE A 22 6.16 6.54 13.49
C ILE A 22 4.83 6.25 14.16
N ILE A 23 4.06 7.29 14.43
CA ILE A 23 2.65 7.17 14.79
C ILE A 23 1.84 7.45 13.53
N ASP A 24 1.18 6.44 13.02
CA ASP A 24 0.23 6.58 11.93
C ASP A 24 -1.13 5.99 12.29
N ARG A 25 -2.13 6.33 11.51
CA ARG A 25 -3.48 5.78 11.64
C ARG A 25 -3.86 5.03 10.37
N ASN A 26 -4.15 3.74 10.52
CA ASN A 26 -4.79 3.00 9.44
C ASN A 26 -6.23 3.51 9.22
N SER A 27 -6.52 3.93 8.01
CA SER A 27 -7.87 4.33 7.59
C SER A 27 -8.20 3.68 6.26
N ASN A 28 -9.19 2.80 6.26
CA ASN A 28 -9.60 2.11 5.04
C ASN A 28 -10.60 2.97 4.26
N THR A 29 -10.31 3.20 2.99
CA THR A 29 -11.20 3.97 2.09
C THR A 29 -12.55 3.29 1.94
N THR A 30 -12.53 1.96 1.77
CA THR A 30 -13.73 1.14 1.59
C THR A 30 -13.42 -0.32 1.92
N ASN A 31 -14.42 -1.05 2.38
CA ASN A 31 -14.34 -2.51 2.46
C ASN A 31 -14.87 -3.23 1.21
N VAL A 32 -15.42 -2.50 0.25
CA VAL A 32 -15.88 -3.08 -1.01
C VAL A 32 -14.68 -3.53 -1.85
N CYS A 33 -14.63 -4.82 -2.19
CA CYS A 33 -13.51 -5.37 -2.92
C CYS A 33 -13.94 -6.47 -3.90
N ILE A 34 -13.49 -6.37 -5.14
CA ILE A 34 -13.66 -7.42 -6.15
C ILE A 34 -12.58 -8.50 -6.09
N ALA A 35 -11.46 -8.25 -5.42
CA ALA A 35 -10.45 -9.26 -5.17
C ALA A 35 -10.97 -10.27 -4.12
N ASN A 36 -10.57 -11.53 -4.28
CA ASN A 36 -10.99 -12.61 -3.42
C ASN A 36 -9.77 -13.22 -2.71
N CYS A 37 -9.21 -12.47 -1.75
CA CYS A 37 -8.07 -12.93 -0.97
C CYS A 37 -8.54 -13.87 0.13
N LYS A 38 -8.02 -15.09 0.18
CA LYS A 38 -8.44 -16.14 1.13
C LYS A 38 -8.14 -15.81 2.59
N PHE A 39 -7.20 -14.92 2.86
CA PHE A 39 -6.79 -14.50 4.19
C PHE A 39 -7.50 -13.21 4.66
N CYS A 40 -8.21 -12.51 3.76
CA CYS A 40 -8.84 -11.24 4.07
C CYS A 40 -10.27 -11.45 4.57
N ASN A 41 -10.51 -11.16 5.85
CA ASN A 41 -11.85 -11.18 6.45
C ASN A 41 -12.53 -9.80 6.44
N PHE A 42 -11.81 -8.78 5.95
CA PHE A 42 -12.26 -7.39 5.93
C PHE A 42 -13.20 -7.09 4.76
N TYR A 43 -12.95 -7.67 3.58
CA TYR A 43 -13.66 -7.29 2.36
C TYR A 43 -15.14 -7.67 2.36
N ARG A 44 -15.94 -6.84 1.68
CA ARG A 44 -17.33 -7.13 1.31
C ARG A 44 -17.48 -7.06 -0.20
N ARG A 45 -18.39 -7.87 -0.75
CA ARG A 45 -18.73 -7.80 -2.17
C ARG A 45 -19.53 -6.53 -2.45
N PRO A 46 -19.47 -5.96 -3.68
CA PRO A 46 -20.35 -4.86 -4.07
C PRO A 46 -21.81 -5.18 -3.77
N GLY A 47 -22.52 -4.23 -3.15
CA GLY A 47 -23.93 -4.39 -2.76
C GLY A 47 -24.19 -5.16 -1.46
N HIS A 48 -23.16 -5.56 -0.73
CA HIS A 48 -23.33 -6.16 0.60
C HIS A 48 -23.85 -5.13 1.61
N GLU A 49 -24.71 -5.52 2.54
CA GLU A 49 -25.32 -4.62 3.55
C GLU A 49 -24.30 -3.90 4.45
N GLU A 50 -23.17 -4.54 4.74
CA GLU A 50 -22.08 -3.96 5.53
C GLU A 50 -21.06 -3.18 4.66
N SER A 51 -21.36 -2.93 3.39
CA SER A 51 -20.46 -2.17 2.51
C SER A 51 -20.43 -0.71 2.91
N TYR A 52 -19.23 -0.10 2.89
CA TYR A 52 -19.08 1.32 3.17
C TYR A 52 -18.00 1.96 2.30
N ILE A 53 -18.08 3.27 2.17
CA ILE A 53 -17.02 4.17 1.73
C ILE A 53 -16.84 5.18 2.86
N THR A 54 -15.61 5.36 3.35
CA THR A 54 -15.31 6.27 4.45
C THR A 54 -15.60 7.71 4.03
N THR A 55 -16.37 8.41 4.85
CA THR A 55 -16.75 9.81 4.63
C THR A 55 -15.63 10.78 5.03
N ILE A 56 -15.71 12.01 4.55
CA ILE A 56 -14.75 13.07 4.94
C ILE A 56 -14.80 13.35 6.45
N GLU A 57 -15.97 13.31 7.07
CA GLU A 57 -16.14 13.50 8.51
C GLU A 57 -15.42 12.41 9.31
N GLU A 58 -15.51 11.17 8.88
CA GLU A 58 -14.78 10.05 9.51
C GLU A 58 -13.25 10.17 9.31
N TYR A 59 -12.80 10.68 8.16
CA TYR A 59 -11.38 10.99 7.96
C TYR A 59 -10.93 12.11 8.90
N LYS A 60 -11.67 13.21 9.01
CA LYS A 60 -11.37 14.32 9.93
C LYS A 60 -11.20 13.83 11.36
N GLN A 61 -12.16 13.06 11.85
CA GLN A 61 -12.08 12.50 13.20
C GLN A 61 -10.79 11.70 13.40
N LYS A 62 -10.48 10.78 12.49
CA LYS A 62 -9.28 9.94 12.57
C LYS A 62 -7.98 10.75 12.50
N ILE A 63 -7.94 11.79 11.67
CA ILE A 63 -6.79 12.68 11.53
C ILE A 63 -6.56 13.47 12.81
N GLU A 64 -7.62 14.07 13.37
CA GLU A 64 -7.55 14.85 14.61
C GLU A 64 -7.12 13.99 15.80
N GLU A 65 -7.65 12.77 15.93
CA GLU A 65 -7.19 11.79 16.92
C GLU A 65 -5.70 11.44 16.73
N THR A 66 -5.24 11.30 15.49
CA THR A 66 -3.84 11.01 15.18
C THR A 66 -2.92 12.17 15.56
N PHE A 67 -3.30 13.39 15.22
CA PHE A 67 -2.54 14.60 15.57
C PHE A 67 -2.49 14.83 17.09
N ALA A 68 -3.59 14.55 17.79
CA ALA A 68 -3.64 14.63 19.26
C ALA A 68 -2.65 13.67 19.94
N LEU A 69 -2.33 12.55 19.30
CA LEU A 69 -1.34 11.57 19.75
C LEU A 69 0.09 11.84 19.25
N GLY A 70 0.31 12.97 18.54
CA GLY A 70 1.59 13.33 17.96
C GLY A 70 1.94 12.61 16.65
N GLY A 71 0.98 11.95 16.02
CA GLY A 71 1.14 11.37 14.67
C GLY A 71 0.93 12.44 13.60
N GLU A 72 1.38 12.14 12.39
CA GLU A 72 1.27 13.05 11.24
C GLU A 72 0.88 12.34 9.93
N GLN A 73 0.63 11.03 10.00
CA GLN A 73 0.44 10.19 8.82
C GLN A 73 -0.85 9.37 8.90
N LEU A 74 -1.52 9.26 7.75
CA LEU A 74 -2.50 8.20 7.50
C LEU A 74 -1.88 7.10 6.64
N LEU A 75 -2.06 5.84 7.08
CA LEU A 75 -1.93 4.66 6.24
C LEU A 75 -3.30 4.41 5.59
N LEU A 76 -3.48 4.86 4.36
CA LEU A 76 -4.75 4.86 3.67
C LEU A 76 -4.78 3.74 2.62
N GLN A 77 -5.52 2.70 2.91
CA GLN A 77 -5.70 1.52 2.06
C GLN A 77 -7.18 1.18 1.94
N GLY A 78 -7.54 0.24 1.08
CA GLY A 78 -8.93 -0.18 0.96
C GLY A 78 -9.13 -1.41 0.07
N GLY A 79 -10.38 -1.72 -0.19
CA GLY A 79 -10.75 -2.72 -1.17
C GLY A 79 -10.60 -2.20 -2.60
N HIS A 80 -10.47 -3.12 -3.56
CA HIS A 80 -10.54 -2.81 -5.00
C HIS A 80 -12.02 -2.57 -5.37
N HIS A 81 -12.48 -1.34 -5.14
CA HIS A 81 -13.84 -0.94 -5.47
C HIS A 81 -14.00 -0.82 -6.98
N PRO A 82 -15.06 -1.37 -7.61
CA PRO A 82 -15.22 -1.34 -9.06
C PRO A 82 -15.42 0.07 -9.64
N ASP A 83 -15.93 1.01 -8.85
CA ASP A 83 -16.34 2.33 -9.31
C ASP A 83 -15.48 3.49 -8.75
N LEU A 84 -14.57 3.22 -7.81
CA LEU A 84 -13.65 4.24 -7.28
C LEU A 84 -12.38 4.28 -8.14
N GLY A 85 -12.43 5.09 -9.20
CA GLY A 85 -11.31 5.32 -10.11
C GLY A 85 -10.38 6.44 -9.65
N LEU A 86 -9.49 6.87 -10.56
CA LEU A 86 -8.47 7.87 -10.28
C LEU A 86 -9.03 9.20 -9.78
N ALA A 87 -10.13 9.67 -10.40
CA ALA A 87 -10.76 10.94 -10.04
C ALA A 87 -11.14 10.98 -8.55
N TYR A 88 -11.75 9.91 -8.05
CA TYR A 88 -12.12 9.80 -6.63
C TYR A 88 -10.92 10.00 -5.69
N TYR A 89 -9.81 9.31 -5.94
CA TYR A 89 -8.62 9.41 -5.08
C TYR A 89 -7.91 10.75 -5.22
N VAL A 90 -7.89 11.34 -6.40
CA VAL A 90 -7.34 12.68 -6.64
C VAL A 90 -8.12 13.72 -5.85
N ASP A 91 -9.44 13.67 -5.88
CA ASP A 91 -10.30 14.62 -5.17
C ASP A 91 -10.17 14.41 -3.65
N LEU A 92 -10.20 13.17 -3.17
CA LEU A 92 -9.99 12.82 -1.77
C LEU A 92 -8.65 13.37 -1.24
N PHE A 93 -7.54 13.13 -1.96
CA PHE A 93 -6.22 13.59 -1.51
C PHE A 93 -6.11 15.11 -1.49
N LYS A 94 -6.62 15.79 -2.52
CA LYS A 94 -6.67 17.26 -2.54
C LYS A 94 -7.48 17.82 -1.39
N GLU A 95 -8.63 17.24 -1.09
CA GLU A 95 -9.49 17.68 0.00
C GLU A 95 -8.78 17.48 1.35
N LEU A 96 -8.21 16.29 1.61
CA LEU A 96 -7.48 16.01 2.84
C LEU A 96 -6.26 16.94 3.00
N LYS A 97 -5.50 17.20 1.94
CA LYS A 97 -4.35 18.14 1.95
C LYS A 97 -4.78 19.59 2.13
N SER A 98 -5.93 19.98 1.60
CA SER A 98 -6.49 21.32 1.80
C SER A 98 -6.89 21.55 3.26
N LEU A 99 -7.52 20.56 3.89
CA LEU A 99 -7.93 20.61 5.29
C LEU A 99 -6.75 20.47 6.26
N TYR A 100 -5.78 19.63 5.92
CA TYR A 100 -4.65 19.27 6.75
C TYR A 100 -3.34 19.30 5.95
N PRO A 101 -2.76 20.47 5.67
CA PRO A 101 -1.57 20.60 4.79
C PRO A 101 -0.35 19.81 5.27
N ASN A 102 -0.21 19.57 6.57
CA ASN A 102 0.91 18.84 7.16
C ASN A 102 0.69 17.31 7.20
N LEU A 103 -0.51 16.85 6.88
CA LEU A 103 -0.83 15.42 6.87
C LEU A 103 0.00 14.69 5.81
N LYS A 104 0.61 13.59 6.20
CA LYS A 104 1.27 12.65 5.28
C LYS A 104 0.29 11.58 4.81
N LEU A 105 0.19 11.43 3.50
CA LEU A 105 -0.61 10.38 2.86
C LEU A 105 0.30 9.23 2.41
N HIS A 106 0.39 8.18 3.23
CA HIS A 106 0.98 6.89 2.90
C HIS A 106 -0.14 6.00 2.39
N ALA A 107 -0.36 5.97 1.08
CA ALA A 107 -1.64 5.53 0.55
C ALA A 107 -1.51 4.63 -0.68
N LEU A 108 -2.50 3.77 -0.85
CA LEU A 108 -2.72 2.89 -2.00
C LEU A 108 -1.53 1.95 -2.29
N GLY A 109 -1.66 0.69 -1.98
CA GLY A 109 -0.65 -0.32 -2.34
C GLY A 109 -0.60 -0.61 -3.85
N PRO A 110 0.45 -1.27 -4.36
CA PRO A 110 0.57 -1.61 -5.77
C PRO A 110 -0.63 -2.32 -6.38
N PRO A 111 -1.33 -3.25 -5.69
CA PRO A 111 -2.54 -3.83 -6.26
C PRO A 111 -3.69 -2.84 -6.48
N GLU A 112 -3.79 -1.80 -5.64
CA GLU A 112 -4.78 -0.73 -5.80
C GLU A 112 -4.40 0.17 -6.97
N ILE A 113 -3.12 0.53 -7.12
CA ILE A 113 -2.61 1.28 -8.28
C ILE A 113 -2.84 0.50 -9.58
N ALA A 114 -2.52 -0.80 -9.61
CA ALA A 114 -2.78 -1.65 -10.77
C ALA A 114 -4.28 -1.73 -11.10
N HIS A 115 -5.14 -1.81 -10.08
CA HIS A 115 -6.59 -1.79 -10.26
C HIS A 115 -7.09 -0.48 -10.86
N ILE A 116 -6.67 0.67 -10.32
CA ILE A 116 -7.01 2.00 -10.85
C ILE A 116 -6.50 2.17 -12.28
N THR A 117 -5.24 1.78 -12.53
CA THR A 117 -4.65 1.82 -13.88
C THR A 117 -5.50 1.06 -14.91
N LYS A 118 -6.01 -0.10 -14.51
CA LYS A 118 -6.88 -0.92 -15.36
C LYS A 118 -8.26 -0.28 -15.58
N LEU A 119 -8.87 0.30 -14.54
CA LEU A 119 -10.13 1.02 -14.66
C LEU A 119 -10.02 2.19 -15.64
N GLU A 120 -8.94 2.97 -15.52
CA GLU A 120 -8.69 4.17 -16.34
C GLU A 120 -8.10 3.86 -17.73
N LYS A 121 -7.80 2.59 -18.04
CA LYS A 121 -7.06 2.20 -19.26
C LYS A 121 -5.81 3.05 -19.49
N SER A 122 -5.05 3.29 -18.43
CA SER A 122 -3.91 4.20 -18.35
C SER A 122 -2.60 3.44 -18.09
N THR A 123 -1.56 4.15 -17.66
CA THR A 123 -0.27 3.59 -17.21
C THR A 123 -0.07 3.80 -15.72
N HIS A 124 0.71 2.95 -15.06
CA HIS A 124 1.05 3.10 -13.64
C HIS A 124 1.69 4.46 -13.36
N THR A 125 2.60 4.90 -14.24
CA THR A 125 3.27 6.20 -14.13
C THR A 125 2.28 7.37 -14.19
N ALA A 126 1.33 7.35 -15.12
CA ALA A 126 0.33 8.42 -15.24
C ALA A 126 -0.60 8.47 -14.02
N VAL A 127 -1.05 7.32 -13.51
CA VAL A 127 -1.87 7.24 -12.29
C VAL A 127 -1.08 7.75 -11.09
N LEU A 128 0.14 7.26 -10.88
CA LEU A 128 1.00 7.69 -9.76
C LEU A 128 1.35 9.17 -9.83
N GLN A 129 1.63 9.71 -11.02
CA GLN A 129 1.90 11.13 -11.20
C GLN A 129 0.70 12.01 -10.82
N ALA A 130 -0.51 11.59 -11.21
CA ALA A 130 -1.74 12.30 -10.85
C ALA A 130 -1.98 12.28 -9.34
N LEU A 131 -1.79 11.14 -8.69
CA LEU A 131 -1.90 10.99 -7.24
C LEU A 131 -0.82 11.79 -6.50
N LYS A 132 0.44 11.78 -6.98
CA LYS A 132 1.52 12.61 -6.42
C LYS A 132 1.16 14.09 -6.49
N ASN A 133 0.67 14.56 -7.62
CA ASN A 133 0.22 15.94 -7.79
C ASN A 133 -0.99 16.31 -6.90
N ALA A 134 -1.77 15.32 -6.50
CA ALA A 134 -2.89 15.48 -5.56
C ALA A 134 -2.48 15.43 -4.08
N GLY A 135 -1.23 15.04 -3.77
CA GLY A 135 -0.71 15.03 -2.41
C GLY A 135 -0.32 13.66 -1.86
N LEU A 136 -0.21 12.61 -2.68
CA LEU A 136 0.39 11.34 -2.26
C LEU A 136 1.85 11.56 -1.86
N ASP A 137 2.21 11.23 -0.61
CA ASP A 137 3.58 11.38 -0.11
C ASP A 137 4.40 10.09 -0.26
N SER A 138 3.79 8.93 -0.08
CA SER A 138 4.49 7.65 -0.17
C SER A 138 3.52 6.48 -0.45
N LEU A 139 4.06 5.37 -0.92
CA LEU A 139 3.29 4.19 -1.33
C LEU A 139 3.62 2.99 -0.40
N PRO A 140 2.64 2.44 0.33
CA PRO A 140 2.85 1.23 1.13
C PRO A 140 3.09 0.00 0.25
N GLY A 141 3.94 -0.91 0.69
CA GLY A 141 4.24 -2.17 0.00
C GLY A 141 3.19 -3.25 0.19
N ALA A 142 1.96 -2.85 0.44
CA ALA A 142 0.85 -3.76 0.68
C ALA A 142 0.56 -4.66 -0.53
N GLY A 143 -0.02 -5.81 -0.27
CA GLY A 143 -0.42 -6.74 -1.30
C GLY A 143 0.74 -7.48 -2.00
N ALA A 144 1.97 -7.36 -1.51
CA ALA A 144 3.08 -8.19 -1.98
C ALA A 144 2.88 -9.66 -1.61
N GLU A 145 2.46 -9.93 -0.40
CA GLU A 145 2.35 -11.25 0.23
C GLU A 145 3.61 -12.09 -0.01
N ILE A 146 3.61 -12.91 -1.04
CA ILE A 146 4.77 -13.52 -1.70
C ILE A 146 4.67 -13.18 -3.19
N LEU A 147 5.76 -12.70 -3.81
CA LEU A 147 5.76 -12.25 -5.21
C LEU A 147 5.87 -13.40 -6.22
N ASP A 148 5.66 -14.62 -5.79
CA ASP A 148 5.53 -15.80 -6.64
C ASP A 148 4.08 -15.97 -7.13
N ASP A 149 3.87 -16.11 -8.42
CA ASP A 149 2.53 -16.18 -9.02
C ASP A 149 1.77 -17.47 -8.71
N ARG A 150 2.44 -18.57 -8.37
CA ARG A 150 1.79 -19.78 -7.87
C ARG A 150 1.09 -19.48 -6.54
N VAL A 151 1.81 -18.87 -5.62
CA VAL A 151 1.29 -18.48 -4.31
C VAL A 151 0.15 -17.47 -4.49
N ARG A 152 0.39 -16.40 -5.28
CA ARG A 152 -0.60 -15.33 -5.51
C ARG A 152 -1.91 -15.87 -6.08
N ARG A 153 -1.85 -16.74 -7.07
CA ARG A 153 -3.06 -17.36 -7.65
C ARG A 153 -3.86 -18.18 -6.65
N LEU A 154 -3.20 -18.76 -5.65
CA LEU A 154 -3.87 -19.59 -4.63
C LEU A 154 -4.47 -18.76 -3.50
N ILE A 155 -3.86 -17.67 -3.07
CA ILE A 155 -4.29 -16.90 -1.90
C ILE A 155 -4.93 -15.55 -2.20
N SER A 156 -4.59 -14.91 -3.34
CA SER A 156 -5.04 -13.56 -3.69
C SER A 156 -5.35 -13.40 -5.18
N LYS A 157 -6.11 -14.33 -5.75
CA LYS A 157 -6.39 -14.47 -7.18
C LYS A 157 -6.86 -13.19 -7.89
N GLY A 158 -7.52 -12.26 -7.18
CA GLY A 158 -8.05 -11.02 -7.76
C GLY A 158 -7.07 -9.84 -7.72
N LYS A 159 -5.85 -10.02 -7.18
CA LYS A 159 -4.80 -9.00 -7.18
C LYS A 159 -3.89 -9.14 -8.41
N CYS A 160 -3.13 -8.10 -8.69
CA CYS A 160 -2.10 -8.11 -9.74
C CYS A 160 -1.04 -9.22 -9.50
N GLY A 161 -0.38 -9.68 -10.56
CA GLY A 161 0.74 -10.62 -10.49
C GLY A 161 1.97 -10.03 -9.80
N GLY A 162 2.95 -10.89 -9.50
CA GLY A 162 4.20 -10.45 -8.87
C GLY A 162 4.96 -9.44 -9.70
N GLN A 163 5.07 -9.67 -11.00
CA GLN A 163 5.75 -8.77 -11.92
C GLN A 163 5.05 -7.39 -11.99
N GLU A 164 3.73 -7.35 -12.12
CA GLU A 164 2.96 -6.09 -12.16
C GLU A 164 3.10 -5.30 -10.85
N TRP A 165 3.15 -5.99 -9.70
CA TRP A 165 3.44 -5.36 -8.41
C TRP A 165 4.80 -4.64 -8.42
N LEU A 166 5.85 -5.31 -8.94
CA LEU A 166 7.20 -4.74 -9.08
C LEU A 166 7.23 -3.58 -10.09
N ASP A 167 6.47 -3.65 -11.17
CA ASP A 167 6.40 -2.59 -12.17
C ASP A 167 5.74 -1.31 -11.62
N VAL A 168 4.74 -1.45 -10.76
CA VAL A 168 4.18 -0.30 -10.02
C VAL A 168 5.24 0.34 -9.12
N MET A 169 6.04 -0.48 -8.40
CA MET A 169 7.11 0.05 -7.55
C MET A 169 8.20 0.76 -8.35
N ARG A 170 8.61 0.21 -9.50
CA ARG A 170 9.55 0.88 -10.41
C ARG A 170 9.01 2.23 -10.88
N ALA A 171 7.74 2.28 -11.27
CA ALA A 171 7.09 3.52 -11.68
C ALA A 171 7.04 4.55 -10.52
N ALA A 172 6.79 4.11 -9.30
CA ALA A 172 6.83 4.97 -8.12
C ALA A 172 8.24 5.53 -7.87
N HIS A 173 9.28 4.70 -7.95
CA HIS A 173 10.68 5.13 -7.77
C HIS A 173 11.11 6.14 -8.86
N GLN A 174 10.70 5.94 -10.12
CA GLN A 174 10.97 6.90 -11.21
C GLN A 174 10.33 8.26 -10.98
N LEU A 175 9.33 8.32 -10.13
CA LEU A 175 8.65 9.55 -9.71
C LEU A 175 9.13 10.07 -8.35
N ASP A 176 10.21 9.54 -7.79
CA ASP A 176 10.70 9.88 -6.44
C ASP A 176 9.62 9.72 -5.36
N ILE A 177 8.77 8.71 -5.47
CA ILE A 177 7.80 8.34 -4.43
C ILE A 177 8.47 7.29 -3.53
N THR A 178 8.60 7.61 -2.25
CA THR A 178 9.09 6.66 -1.25
C THR A 178 8.13 5.48 -1.11
N THR A 179 8.68 4.27 -1.07
CA THR A 179 7.90 3.04 -0.95
C THR A 179 8.37 2.18 0.21
N SER A 180 7.54 1.22 0.59
CA SER A 180 7.93 0.12 1.48
C SER A 180 7.68 -1.22 0.81
N ALA A 181 8.16 -2.31 1.41
CA ALA A 181 7.88 -3.66 0.95
C ALA A 181 7.45 -4.53 2.13
N THR A 182 6.54 -5.44 1.89
CA THR A 182 6.00 -6.37 2.89
C THR A 182 6.11 -7.81 2.42
N MET A 183 6.12 -8.73 3.36
CA MET A 183 6.01 -10.17 3.12
C MET A 183 4.99 -10.75 4.09
N MET A 184 4.08 -11.58 3.59
CA MET A 184 3.25 -12.44 4.41
C MET A 184 3.77 -13.88 4.25
N PHE A 185 4.24 -14.48 5.31
CA PHE A 185 4.89 -15.78 5.28
C PHE A 185 4.30 -16.74 6.33
N GLY A 186 4.60 -18.03 6.17
CA GLY A 186 4.13 -19.06 7.10
C GLY A 186 2.80 -19.68 6.69
N HIS A 187 2.42 -19.65 5.40
CA HIS A 187 1.17 -20.22 4.91
C HIS A 187 1.41 -21.38 3.92
N ILE A 188 1.55 -21.10 2.60
CA ILE A 188 1.66 -22.16 1.56
C ILE A 188 2.92 -22.03 0.71
N GLU A 189 3.68 -20.99 0.94
CA GLU A 189 4.94 -20.72 0.25
C GLU A 189 6.05 -21.67 0.72
N THR A 190 7.01 -21.90 -0.14
CA THR A 190 8.26 -22.59 0.17
C THR A 190 9.34 -21.61 0.66
N ASN A 191 10.40 -22.11 1.29
CA ASN A 191 11.56 -21.29 1.64
C ASN A 191 12.22 -20.66 0.41
N MET A 192 12.22 -21.36 -0.73
CA MET A 192 12.75 -20.82 -1.99
C MET A 192 11.94 -19.61 -2.44
N GLU A 193 10.62 -19.70 -2.46
CA GLU A 193 9.74 -18.59 -2.85
C GLU A 193 9.88 -17.36 -1.92
N ARG A 194 10.21 -17.56 -0.62
CA ARG A 194 10.59 -16.45 0.27
C ARG A 194 11.90 -15.79 -0.15
N MET A 195 12.91 -16.59 -0.51
CA MET A 195 14.20 -16.05 -0.95
C MET A 195 14.08 -15.32 -2.29
N GLU A 196 13.34 -15.89 -3.23
CA GLU A 196 13.03 -15.26 -4.53
C GLU A 196 12.26 -13.94 -4.36
N HIS A 197 11.34 -13.85 -3.41
CA HIS A 197 10.67 -12.61 -3.04
C HIS A 197 11.68 -11.52 -2.60
N PHE A 198 12.64 -11.85 -1.73
CA PHE A 198 13.67 -10.89 -1.33
C PHE A 198 14.58 -10.49 -2.50
N VAL A 199 14.95 -11.44 -3.35
CA VAL A 199 15.76 -11.16 -4.56
C VAL A 199 15.01 -10.22 -5.50
N ALA A 200 13.71 -10.46 -5.74
CA ALA A 200 12.88 -9.61 -6.59
C ALA A 200 12.77 -8.19 -6.03
N LEU A 201 12.56 -8.02 -4.72
CA LEU A 201 12.54 -6.71 -4.08
C LEU A 201 13.89 -5.99 -4.21
N ARG A 202 15.00 -6.72 -3.99
CA ARG A 202 16.35 -6.15 -4.12
C ARG A 202 16.65 -5.64 -5.53
N GLN A 203 16.11 -6.28 -6.55
CA GLN A 203 16.29 -5.85 -7.96
C GLN A 203 15.53 -4.55 -8.30
N VAL A 204 14.55 -4.18 -7.49
CA VAL A 204 13.75 -2.96 -7.70
C VAL A 204 14.24 -1.82 -6.81
N GLN A 205 14.86 -2.14 -5.68
CA GLN A 205 15.46 -1.19 -4.75
C GLN A 205 16.63 -0.41 -5.38
#